data_9697f7e8c3242083d9e663f2cc97bedf
#
_entry.id   9697f7e8c3242083d9e663f2cc97bedf
#
_cell.length_a   1.000
_cell.length_b   1.000
_cell.length_c   1.000
_cell.angle_alpha   90.00
_cell.angle_beta   90.00
_cell.angle_gamma   90.00
#
_symmetry.space_group_name_H-M   'P 1'
#
loop_
_entity.id
_entity.type
_entity.pdbx_description
1 polymer ?
#
loop_
_entity_poly.entity_id
_entity_poly.type
_entity_poly.pdbx_seq_one_letter_code
_entity_poly.pdbx_strand_id
1 'polypeptide(L)'
;MYCDYLVQILTARVYDVAQETPLEYAPNLSARLNNQLLLKREDMQSVFSFKLRGAYNKMVNLTPDLLEQGVIAASAGNHAQGVALAASRLGTKAIIVMPVITPQVKINAVKARGGEVVLYGNNYDDAYAYARQLEAEKGLTFIHPFDDPEVIAGQGTIGMEILRQYQQPIHAIFVAIGGGGLISGIAAYVKRLRPDIKIIGVEPVDANAMYQSLQAGERVRLSQVGLRSEGAHV
;
A
#
# COMPACT_ATOMS: atom_id res chain seq x y z
N MET A 1 -4.25 -8.27 -23.30
CA MET A 1 -4.56 -9.38 -22.36
C MET A 1 -5.11 -8.71 -21.09
N TYR A 2 -6.40 -8.89 -20.79
CA TYR A 2 -6.98 -8.32 -19.55
C TYR A 2 -6.29 -9.01 -18.37
N CYS A 3 -5.72 -8.20 -17.50
CA CYS A 3 -5.10 -8.65 -16.25
C CYS A 3 -6.20 -9.22 -15.35
N ASP A 4 -6.25 -10.55 -15.16
CA ASP A 4 -7.22 -11.14 -14.24
C ASP A 4 -6.69 -11.01 -12.79
N TYR A 5 -7.06 -9.93 -12.15
CA TYR A 5 -6.66 -9.65 -10.75
C TYR A 5 -7.08 -10.76 -9.78
N LEU A 6 -8.16 -11.51 -10.04
CA LEU A 6 -8.53 -12.64 -9.18
C LEU A 6 -7.42 -13.68 -9.13
N VAL A 7 -6.91 -14.08 -10.32
CA VAL A 7 -5.80 -15.06 -10.40
C VAL A 7 -4.55 -14.49 -9.74
N GLN A 8 -4.21 -13.23 -10.03
CA GLN A 8 -3.02 -12.59 -9.43
C GLN A 8 -3.10 -12.51 -7.90
N ILE A 9 -4.28 -12.20 -7.34
CA ILE A 9 -4.47 -12.14 -5.89
C ILE A 9 -4.36 -13.53 -5.27
N LEU A 10 -4.95 -14.56 -5.90
CA LEU A 10 -4.90 -15.94 -5.43
C LEU A 10 -3.49 -16.53 -5.47
N THR A 11 -2.64 -16.06 -6.38
CA THR A 11 -1.24 -16.50 -6.54
C THR A 11 -0.23 -15.56 -5.89
N ALA A 12 -0.69 -14.46 -5.28
CA ALA A 12 0.18 -13.47 -4.66
C ALA A 12 1.01 -14.06 -3.51
N ARG A 13 2.29 -13.80 -3.55
CA ARG A 13 3.26 -14.29 -2.55
C ARG A 13 3.45 -13.26 -1.44
N VAL A 14 2.45 -13.07 -0.57
CA VAL A 14 2.54 -12.11 0.53
C VAL A 14 2.90 -12.75 1.87
N TYR A 15 2.53 -14.02 2.07
CA TYR A 15 2.65 -14.69 3.36
C TYR A 15 4.08 -15.11 3.74
N ASP A 16 5.04 -14.90 2.87
CA ASP A 16 6.48 -15.01 3.20
C ASP A 16 6.91 -13.93 4.21
N VAL A 17 6.17 -12.81 4.29
CA VAL A 17 6.47 -11.65 5.16
C VAL A 17 5.24 -11.12 5.91
N ALA A 18 4.04 -11.27 5.36
CA ALA A 18 2.81 -10.81 5.97
C ALA A 18 2.17 -11.90 6.83
N GLN A 19 1.50 -11.45 7.88
CA GLN A 19 0.60 -12.31 8.67
C GLN A 19 -0.83 -12.16 8.16
N GLU A 20 -1.62 -13.22 8.24
CA GLU A 20 -3.07 -13.09 8.17
C GLU A 20 -3.55 -12.42 9.46
N THR A 21 -3.78 -11.13 9.39
CA THR A 21 -4.20 -10.35 10.55
C THR A 21 -5.65 -10.67 10.94
N PRO A 22 -6.02 -10.55 12.22
CA PRO A 22 -7.39 -10.81 12.64
C PRO A 22 -8.38 -9.80 12.05
N LEU A 23 -9.62 -10.28 11.85
CA LEU A 23 -10.79 -9.46 11.64
C LEU A 23 -11.52 -9.35 12.98
N GLU A 24 -11.32 -8.26 13.71
CA GLU A 24 -11.67 -8.10 15.11
C GLU A 24 -12.99 -7.33 15.27
N TYR A 25 -13.89 -7.84 16.10
CA TYR A 25 -15.11 -7.12 16.45
C TYR A 25 -14.80 -5.92 17.34
N ALA A 26 -15.38 -4.77 16.99
CA ALA A 26 -15.20 -3.50 17.69
C ALA A 26 -16.44 -3.15 18.53
N PRO A 27 -16.56 -3.64 19.79
CA PRO A 27 -17.80 -3.54 20.57
C PRO A 27 -18.24 -2.10 20.85
N ASN A 28 -17.32 -1.24 21.24
CA ASN A 28 -17.62 0.15 21.57
C ASN A 28 -18.10 0.96 20.36
N LEU A 29 -17.46 0.77 19.21
CA LEU A 29 -17.89 1.41 17.95
C LEU A 29 -19.21 0.85 17.47
N SER A 30 -19.39 -0.46 17.58
CA SER A 30 -20.63 -1.13 17.21
C SER A 30 -21.82 -0.65 18.03
N ALA A 31 -21.67 -0.54 19.33
CA ALA A 31 -22.70 0.01 20.22
C ALA A 31 -23.02 1.48 19.90
N ARG A 32 -21.96 2.32 19.72
CA ARG A 32 -22.11 3.75 19.41
C ARG A 32 -22.86 3.99 18.11
N LEU A 33 -22.63 3.16 17.09
CA LEU A 33 -23.20 3.29 15.75
C LEU A 33 -24.43 2.43 15.51
N ASN A 34 -24.88 1.69 16.55
CA ASN A 34 -25.99 0.72 16.45
C ASN A 34 -25.82 -0.21 15.23
N ASN A 35 -24.61 -0.74 15.06
CA ASN A 35 -24.24 -1.58 13.92
C ASN A 35 -23.21 -2.62 14.35
N GLN A 36 -22.91 -3.60 13.51
CA GLN A 36 -21.83 -4.55 13.75
C GLN A 36 -20.59 -4.14 12.96
N LEU A 37 -19.56 -3.69 13.66
CA LEU A 37 -18.30 -3.27 13.06
C LEU A 37 -17.17 -4.23 13.36
N LEU A 38 -16.42 -4.55 12.31
CA LEU A 38 -15.24 -5.38 12.35
C LEU A 38 -14.04 -4.58 11.81
N LEU A 39 -12.91 -4.73 12.45
CA LEU A 39 -11.65 -4.08 12.06
C LEU A 39 -10.68 -5.12 11.50
N LYS A 40 -10.25 -4.95 10.26
CA LYS A 40 -9.13 -5.71 9.68
C LYS A 40 -7.82 -5.09 10.16
N ARG A 41 -7.12 -5.78 11.06
CA ARG A 41 -6.03 -5.25 11.88
C ARG A 41 -4.68 -5.26 11.17
N GLU A 42 -4.59 -4.55 10.03
CA GLU A 42 -3.32 -4.43 9.30
C GLU A 42 -2.24 -3.60 10.06
N ASP A 43 -2.62 -2.90 11.10
CA ASP A 43 -1.71 -2.29 12.07
C ASP A 43 -0.90 -3.33 12.88
N MET A 44 -1.34 -4.58 12.93
CA MET A 44 -0.63 -5.68 13.60
C MET A 44 0.45 -6.35 12.72
N GLN A 45 0.64 -5.91 11.49
CA GLN A 45 1.77 -6.35 10.66
C GLN A 45 3.10 -5.89 11.26
N SER A 46 4.20 -6.58 10.95
CA SER A 46 5.55 -6.26 11.46
C SER A 46 6.07 -4.87 11.09
N VAL A 47 5.46 -4.23 10.09
CA VAL A 47 5.70 -2.83 9.68
C VAL A 47 4.52 -1.92 10.00
N PHE A 48 3.59 -2.37 10.83
CA PHE A 48 2.40 -1.64 11.29
C PHE A 48 1.47 -1.16 10.16
N SER A 49 1.50 -1.82 9.01
CA SER A 49 0.65 -1.49 7.87
C SER A 49 0.60 -2.60 6.82
N PHE A 50 -0.41 -2.55 5.96
CA PHE A 50 -0.60 -3.47 4.84
C PHE A 50 0.47 -3.35 3.73
N LYS A 51 1.24 -2.27 3.71
CA LYS A 51 2.14 -1.92 2.58
C LYS A 51 3.19 -3.00 2.26
N LEU A 52 3.58 -3.80 3.24
CA LEU A 52 4.52 -4.90 3.02
C LEU A 52 3.99 -5.94 2.01
N ARG A 53 2.67 -6.16 1.94
CA ARG A 53 2.04 -7.16 1.05
C ARG A 53 2.34 -6.86 -0.42
N GLY A 54 1.97 -5.66 -0.88
CA GLY A 54 2.19 -5.26 -2.26
C GLY A 54 3.67 -5.05 -2.58
N ALA A 55 4.45 -4.47 -1.68
CA ALA A 55 5.89 -4.30 -1.87
C ALA A 55 6.58 -5.65 -2.07
N TYR A 56 6.31 -6.62 -1.19
CA TYR A 56 6.90 -7.95 -1.29
C TYR A 56 6.42 -8.69 -2.53
N ASN A 57 5.10 -8.69 -2.82
CA ASN A 57 4.55 -9.36 -3.99
C ASN A 57 5.17 -8.85 -5.29
N LYS A 58 5.38 -7.54 -5.42
CA LYS A 58 6.10 -6.95 -6.56
C LYS A 58 7.53 -7.46 -6.63
N MET A 59 8.26 -7.38 -5.53
CA MET A 59 9.69 -7.66 -5.52
C MET A 59 10.01 -9.14 -5.71
N VAL A 60 9.23 -10.05 -5.15
CA VAL A 60 9.46 -11.51 -5.28
C VAL A 60 9.23 -12.02 -6.71
N ASN A 61 8.49 -11.27 -7.52
CA ASN A 61 8.24 -11.58 -8.93
C ASN A 61 9.24 -10.90 -9.90
N LEU A 62 10.22 -10.16 -9.38
CA LEU A 62 11.32 -9.64 -10.19
C LEU A 62 12.27 -10.76 -10.61
N THR A 63 12.88 -10.60 -11.79
CA THR A 63 13.92 -11.54 -12.24
C THR A 63 15.15 -11.46 -11.32
N PRO A 64 15.95 -12.53 -11.23
CA PRO A 64 17.18 -12.51 -10.42
C PRO A 64 18.11 -11.34 -10.76
N ASP A 65 18.27 -10.99 -12.02
CA ASP A 65 19.12 -9.88 -12.46
C ASP A 65 18.61 -8.52 -11.93
N LEU A 66 17.28 -8.30 -11.91
CA LEU A 66 16.69 -7.08 -11.37
C LEU A 66 16.82 -7.03 -9.83
N LEU A 67 16.71 -8.17 -9.16
CA LEU A 67 16.95 -8.25 -7.72
C LEU A 67 18.43 -7.98 -7.38
N GLU A 68 19.36 -8.48 -8.19
CA GLU A 68 20.80 -8.23 -7.99
C GLU A 68 21.15 -6.75 -8.14
N GLN A 69 20.54 -6.06 -9.10
CA GLN A 69 20.70 -4.61 -9.29
C GLN A 69 20.15 -3.81 -8.10
N GLY A 70 19.07 -4.29 -7.48
CA GLY A 70 18.42 -3.65 -6.36
C GLY A 70 17.18 -2.86 -6.72
N VAL A 71 16.52 -2.34 -5.70
CA VAL A 71 15.26 -1.61 -5.84
C VAL A 71 15.34 -0.21 -5.24
N ILE A 72 14.43 0.66 -5.68
CA ILE A 72 14.33 2.03 -5.18
C ILE A 72 12.86 2.40 -4.95
N ALA A 73 12.59 3.20 -3.93
CA ALA A 73 11.27 3.78 -3.68
C ALA A 73 11.40 5.21 -3.13
N ALA A 74 10.37 6.03 -3.40
CA ALA A 74 10.20 7.34 -2.77
C ALA A 74 9.08 7.23 -1.72
N SER A 75 9.41 7.31 -0.44
CA SER A 75 8.43 7.30 0.64
C SER A 75 9.07 7.59 1.99
N ALA A 76 8.44 8.42 2.81
CA ALA A 76 8.84 8.66 4.21
C ALA A 76 7.96 7.87 5.22
N GLY A 77 7.10 6.96 4.74
CA GLY A 77 6.11 6.28 5.58
C GLY A 77 6.11 4.76 5.48
N ASN A 78 4.92 4.20 5.48
CA ASN A 78 4.69 2.76 5.54
C ASN A 78 5.23 2.00 4.32
N HIS A 79 5.18 2.59 3.12
CA HIS A 79 5.72 1.96 1.91
C HIS A 79 7.24 1.79 2.00
N ALA A 80 7.95 2.80 2.52
CA ALA A 80 9.39 2.73 2.76
C ALA A 80 9.78 1.52 3.62
N GLN A 81 9.05 1.31 4.72
CA GLN A 81 9.29 0.17 5.62
C GLN A 81 8.94 -1.16 4.97
N GLY A 82 7.86 -1.21 4.18
CA GLY A 82 7.46 -2.41 3.42
C GLY A 82 8.53 -2.82 2.40
N VAL A 83 9.06 -1.86 1.63
CA VAL A 83 10.12 -2.11 0.64
C VAL A 83 11.43 -2.55 1.33
N ALA A 84 11.84 -1.86 2.40
CA ALA A 84 13.05 -2.23 3.14
C ALA A 84 12.96 -3.66 3.73
N LEU A 85 11.82 -4.02 4.33
CA LEU A 85 11.59 -5.37 4.84
C LEU A 85 11.63 -6.41 3.71
N ALA A 86 10.95 -6.14 2.58
CA ALA A 86 10.92 -7.03 1.44
C ALA A 86 12.33 -7.24 0.86
N ALA A 87 13.12 -6.18 0.73
CA ALA A 87 14.49 -6.24 0.26
C ALA A 87 15.38 -7.09 1.17
N SER A 88 15.30 -6.85 2.47
CA SER A 88 16.02 -7.64 3.47
C SER A 88 15.67 -9.13 3.39
N ARG A 89 14.38 -9.46 3.20
CA ARG A 89 13.91 -10.84 3.09
C ARG A 89 14.40 -11.53 1.82
N LEU A 90 14.51 -10.78 0.71
CA LEU A 90 14.95 -11.29 -0.60
C LEU A 90 16.47 -11.19 -0.81
N GLY A 91 17.21 -10.64 0.15
CA GLY A 91 18.67 -10.48 0.04
C GLY A 91 19.09 -9.45 -1.02
N THR A 92 18.24 -8.47 -1.32
CA THR A 92 18.54 -7.40 -2.29
C THR A 92 18.73 -6.06 -1.59
N LYS A 93 19.30 -5.08 -2.29
CA LYS A 93 19.48 -3.70 -1.80
C LYS A 93 18.22 -2.88 -2.06
N ALA A 94 17.82 -2.07 -1.09
CA ALA A 94 16.76 -1.08 -1.25
C ALA A 94 17.27 0.32 -0.93
N ILE A 95 17.14 1.24 -1.89
CA ILE A 95 17.35 2.67 -1.68
C ILE A 95 15.99 3.32 -1.46
N ILE A 96 15.86 4.05 -0.36
CA ILE A 96 14.63 4.76 -0.01
C ILE A 96 14.91 6.26 0.01
N VAL A 97 14.32 6.97 -0.95
CA VAL A 97 14.45 8.43 -1.02
C VAL A 97 13.36 9.08 -0.18
N MET A 98 13.76 9.96 0.72
CA MET A 98 12.88 10.67 1.64
C MET A 98 13.15 12.17 1.59
N PRO A 99 12.14 13.04 1.82
CA PRO A 99 12.38 14.46 2.03
C PRO A 99 13.32 14.72 3.21
N VAL A 100 14.11 15.78 3.15
CA VAL A 100 15.07 16.14 4.22
C VAL A 100 14.39 16.46 5.55
N ILE A 101 13.12 16.87 5.52
CA ILE A 101 12.30 17.16 6.70
C ILE A 101 11.76 15.91 7.39
N THR A 102 12.08 14.70 6.88
CA THR A 102 11.55 13.45 7.43
C THR A 102 12.03 13.26 8.87
N PRO A 103 11.13 13.00 9.84
CA PRO A 103 11.49 12.76 11.23
C PRO A 103 12.47 11.58 11.40
N GLN A 104 13.44 11.74 12.30
CA GLN A 104 14.49 10.74 12.53
C GLN A 104 13.95 9.35 12.90
N VAL A 105 12.80 9.28 13.58
CA VAL A 105 12.15 8.00 13.92
C VAL A 105 11.76 7.21 12.67
N LYS A 106 11.29 7.87 11.62
CA LYS A 106 10.92 7.23 10.34
C LYS A 106 12.18 6.76 9.57
N ILE A 107 13.23 7.57 9.57
CA ILE A 107 14.54 7.22 8.99
C ILE A 107 15.11 5.97 9.68
N ASN A 108 15.12 5.98 11.01
CA ASN A 108 15.64 4.86 11.81
C ASN A 108 14.83 3.58 11.59
N ALA A 109 13.50 3.67 11.43
CA ALA A 109 12.63 2.53 11.16
C ALA A 109 12.97 1.83 9.84
N VAL A 110 13.34 2.57 8.80
CA VAL A 110 13.77 2.00 7.51
C VAL A 110 15.17 1.41 7.61
N LYS A 111 16.11 2.13 8.23
CA LYS A 111 17.49 1.63 8.44
C LYS A 111 17.53 0.36 9.26
N ALA A 112 16.69 0.24 10.30
CA ALA A 112 16.58 -0.96 11.14
C ALA A 112 16.09 -2.19 10.35
N ARG A 113 15.46 -1.98 9.18
CA ARG A 113 15.02 -3.03 8.26
C ARG A 113 16.00 -3.26 7.09
N GLY A 114 17.19 -2.67 7.15
CA GLY A 114 18.25 -2.84 6.13
C GLY A 114 18.11 -1.91 4.91
N GLY A 115 17.18 -0.96 4.91
CA GLY A 115 17.07 0.00 3.81
C GLY A 115 18.14 1.10 3.88
N GLU A 116 18.72 1.44 2.73
CA GLU A 116 19.58 2.61 2.57
C GLU A 116 18.71 3.86 2.39
N VAL A 117 18.87 4.86 3.24
CA VAL A 117 18.07 6.10 3.19
C VAL A 117 18.87 7.21 2.54
N VAL A 118 18.30 7.79 1.50
CA VAL A 118 18.79 9.00 0.83
C VAL A 118 17.83 10.15 1.12
N LEU A 119 18.33 11.24 1.71
CA LEU A 119 17.54 12.43 1.98
C LEU A 119 17.69 13.44 0.82
N TYR A 120 16.56 13.79 0.19
CA TYR A 120 16.57 14.72 -0.92
C TYR A 120 15.25 15.50 -1.03
N GLY A 121 15.36 16.81 -1.32
CA GLY A 121 14.22 17.70 -1.52
C GLY A 121 13.45 18.02 -0.23
N ASN A 122 12.49 18.91 -0.35
CA ASN A 122 11.70 19.40 0.78
C ASN A 122 10.30 18.77 0.88
N ASN A 123 9.87 18.07 -0.18
CA ASN A 123 8.55 17.44 -0.28
C ASN A 123 8.64 16.08 -0.97
N TYR A 124 7.49 15.42 -1.09
CA TYR A 124 7.39 14.11 -1.73
C TYR A 124 7.75 14.16 -3.22
N ASP A 125 7.32 15.20 -3.95
CA ASP A 125 7.54 15.29 -5.39
C ASP A 125 9.03 15.42 -5.73
N ASP A 126 9.79 16.20 -4.94
CA ASP A 126 11.24 16.31 -5.07
C ASP A 126 11.91 14.95 -4.84
N ALA A 127 11.52 14.25 -3.77
CA ALA A 127 12.06 12.94 -3.45
C ALA A 127 11.70 11.90 -4.52
N TYR A 128 10.47 11.95 -5.04
CA TYR A 128 10.02 11.08 -6.13
C TYR A 128 10.81 11.32 -7.41
N ALA A 129 10.95 12.57 -7.84
CA ALA A 129 11.71 12.92 -9.05
C ALA A 129 13.17 12.44 -8.95
N TYR A 130 13.79 12.64 -7.79
CA TYR A 130 15.16 12.18 -7.55
C TYR A 130 15.27 10.65 -7.52
N ALA A 131 14.29 9.96 -6.95
CA ALA A 131 14.26 8.51 -6.99
C ALA A 131 14.17 7.96 -8.42
N ARG A 132 13.37 8.61 -9.28
CA ARG A 132 13.27 8.26 -10.72
C ARG A 132 14.56 8.54 -11.48
N GLN A 133 15.29 9.59 -11.12
CA GLN A 133 16.63 9.86 -11.66
C GLN A 133 17.62 8.76 -11.26
N LEU A 134 17.70 8.41 -9.98
CA LEU A 134 18.58 7.36 -9.47
C LEU A 134 18.24 5.97 -10.04
N GLU A 135 16.96 5.68 -10.26
CA GLU A 135 16.52 4.47 -10.95
C GLU A 135 17.19 4.34 -12.32
N ALA A 136 17.12 5.41 -13.14
CA ALA A 136 17.71 5.41 -14.47
C ALA A 136 19.25 5.36 -14.45
N GLU A 137 19.89 6.10 -13.54
CA GLU A 137 21.35 6.18 -13.41
C GLU A 137 21.98 4.85 -12.92
N LYS A 138 21.31 4.15 -12.02
CA LYS A 138 21.84 2.95 -11.35
C LYS A 138 21.23 1.64 -11.85
N GLY A 139 20.27 1.68 -12.78
CA GLY A 139 19.56 0.50 -13.27
C GLY A 139 18.69 -0.18 -12.22
N LEU A 140 18.22 0.57 -11.21
CA LEU A 140 17.38 0.03 -10.13
C LEU A 140 15.95 -0.20 -10.62
N THR A 141 15.19 -1.05 -9.90
CA THR A 141 13.76 -1.20 -10.15
C THR A 141 12.96 -0.33 -9.18
N PHE A 142 12.14 0.58 -9.71
CA PHE A 142 11.26 1.41 -8.90
C PHE A 142 10.06 0.60 -8.36
N ILE A 143 9.87 0.59 -7.06
CA ILE A 143 8.74 -0.08 -6.41
C ILE A 143 7.65 0.97 -6.13
N HIS A 144 6.62 0.98 -6.99
CA HIS A 144 5.53 1.95 -6.90
C HIS A 144 4.67 1.71 -5.66
N PRO A 145 4.26 2.76 -4.91
CA PRO A 145 3.53 2.58 -3.65
C PRO A 145 2.07 2.11 -3.79
N PHE A 146 1.48 2.13 -5.01
CA PHE A 146 0.08 1.78 -5.24
C PHE A 146 -0.30 1.47 -6.69
N ASP A 147 0.30 2.13 -7.70
CA ASP A 147 -0.09 2.01 -9.12
C ASP A 147 0.84 1.04 -9.85
N ASP A 148 0.74 -0.23 -9.48
CA ASP A 148 1.44 -1.35 -10.09
C ASP A 148 0.57 -2.59 -9.91
N PRO A 149 0.32 -3.41 -10.97
CA PRO A 149 -0.53 -4.59 -10.89
C PRO A 149 -0.13 -5.59 -9.81
N GLU A 150 1.16 -5.84 -9.63
CA GLU A 150 1.67 -6.75 -8.61
C GLU A 150 1.47 -6.20 -7.20
N VAL A 151 1.63 -4.88 -7.02
CA VAL A 151 1.35 -4.20 -5.76
C VAL A 151 -0.14 -4.28 -5.45
N ILE A 152 -1.01 -3.96 -6.40
CA ILE A 152 -2.48 -4.06 -6.26
C ILE A 152 -2.90 -5.48 -5.90
N ALA A 153 -2.35 -6.49 -6.58
CA ALA A 153 -2.65 -7.89 -6.30
C ALA A 153 -2.24 -8.28 -4.86
N GLY A 154 -1.05 -7.87 -4.41
CA GLY A 154 -0.62 -8.09 -3.04
C GLY A 154 -1.56 -7.49 -2.00
N GLN A 155 -2.06 -6.26 -2.23
CA GLN A 155 -3.04 -5.61 -1.36
C GLN A 155 -4.40 -6.31 -1.40
N GLY A 156 -4.78 -6.88 -2.54
CA GLY A 156 -6.04 -7.61 -2.74
C GLY A 156 -6.20 -8.85 -1.84
N THR A 157 -5.09 -9.43 -1.36
CA THR A 157 -5.11 -10.53 -0.39
C THR A 157 -5.87 -10.19 0.88
N ILE A 158 -5.98 -8.91 1.25
CA ILE A 158 -6.79 -8.45 2.38
C ILE A 158 -8.28 -8.74 2.12
N GLY A 159 -8.78 -8.50 0.91
CA GLY A 159 -10.15 -8.85 0.53
C GLY A 159 -10.41 -10.36 0.60
N MET A 160 -9.44 -11.17 0.18
CA MET A 160 -9.49 -12.63 0.31
C MET A 160 -9.59 -13.07 1.78
N GLU A 161 -8.76 -12.51 2.65
CA GLU A 161 -8.77 -12.81 4.08
C GLU A 161 -10.10 -12.42 4.74
N ILE A 162 -10.64 -11.23 4.43
CA ILE A 162 -11.91 -10.76 4.97
C ILE A 162 -13.04 -11.74 4.63
N LEU A 163 -13.17 -12.15 3.37
CA LEU A 163 -14.23 -13.08 2.96
C LEU A 163 -14.05 -14.48 3.55
N ARG A 164 -12.82 -14.90 3.83
CA ARG A 164 -12.52 -16.19 4.48
C ARG A 164 -12.80 -16.15 5.98
N GLN A 165 -12.44 -15.06 6.65
CA GLN A 165 -12.56 -14.91 8.10
C GLN A 165 -14.01 -14.64 8.57
N TYR A 166 -14.87 -14.10 7.70
CA TYR A 166 -16.24 -13.75 8.07
C TYR A 166 -17.24 -14.25 7.04
N GLN A 167 -18.00 -15.29 7.45
CA GLN A 167 -18.96 -16.01 6.59
C GLN A 167 -20.38 -15.44 6.66
N GLN A 168 -20.63 -14.49 7.57
CA GLN A 168 -21.95 -13.85 7.67
C GLN A 168 -22.09 -12.77 6.58
N PRO A 169 -23.32 -12.27 6.31
CA PRO A 169 -23.52 -11.19 5.37
C PRO A 169 -22.71 -9.94 5.73
N ILE A 170 -21.98 -9.42 4.74
CA ILE A 170 -21.24 -8.15 4.83
C ILE A 170 -22.01 -7.10 4.01
N HIS A 171 -22.44 -6.02 4.65
CA HIS A 171 -23.11 -4.93 3.95
C HIS A 171 -22.13 -4.03 3.17
N ALA A 172 -21.02 -3.65 3.82
CA ALA A 172 -20.02 -2.78 3.23
C ALA A 172 -18.63 -3.01 3.82
N ILE A 173 -17.60 -2.76 3.01
CA ILE A 173 -16.20 -2.68 3.43
C ILE A 173 -15.73 -1.26 3.18
N PHE A 174 -15.32 -0.58 4.25
CA PHE A 174 -14.75 0.77 4.20
C PHE A 174 -13.23 0.68 4.08
N VAL A 175 -12.68 1.36 3.09
CA VAL A 175 -11.25 1.29 2.76
C VAL A 175 -10.67 2.68 2.67
N ALA A 176 -9.61 2.97 3.41
CA ALA A 176 -8.87 4.22 3.27
C ALA A 176 -8.25 4.33 1.88
N ILE A 177 -8.36 5.49 1.26
CA ILE A 177 -7.78 5.80 -0.04
C ILE A 177 -6.66 6.85 0.13
N GLY A 178 -5.49 6.52 -0.42
CA GLY A 178 -4.50 7.45 -0.93
C GLY A 178 -4.45 7.27 -2.44
N GLY A 179 -3.41 6.63 -2.99
CA GLY A 179 -3.31 6.36 -4.42
C GLY A 179 -4.19 5.23 -4.98
N GLY A 180 -5.08 4.66 -4.18
CA GLY A 180 -6.10 3.72 -4.66
C GLY A 180 -5.70 2.24 -4.72
N GLY A 181 -4.42 1.88 -4.57
CA GLY A 181 -3.98 0.48 -4.74
C GLY A 181 -4.63 -0.52 -3.78
N LEU A 182 -4.89 -0.12 -2.52
CA LEU A 182 -5.55 -0.97 -1.54
C LEU A 182 -7.01 -1.25 -1.92
N ILE A 183 -7.78 -0.18 -2.16
CA ILE A 183 -9.20 -0.33 -2.51
C ILE A 183 -9.37 -1.05 -3.84
N SER A 184 -8.51 -0.81 -4.82
CA SER A 184 -8.53 -1.50 -6.12
C SER A 184 -8.31 -3.00 -5.95
N GLY A 185 -7.33 -3.42 -5.17
CA GLY A 185 -7.08 -4.83 -4.90
C GLY A 185 -8.22 -5.51 -4.15
N ILE A 186 -8.73 -4.88 -3.08
CA ILE A 186 -9.87 -5.40 -2.32
C ILE A 186 -11.11 -5.48 -3.21
N ALA A 187 -11.41 -4.43 -3.96
CA ALA A 187 -12.58 -4.38 -4.84
C ALA A 187 -12.49 -5.42 -5.97
N ALA A 188 -11.33 -5.59 -6.58
CA ALA A 188 -11.11 -6.58 -7.63
C ALA A 188 -11.42 -8.00 -7.17
N TYR A 189 -11.06 -8.36 -5.93
CA TYR A 189 -11.37 -9.66 -5.36
C TYR A 189 -12.83 -9.77 -4.90
N VAL A 190 -13.26 -8.83 -4.06
CA VAL A 190 -14.58 -8.90 -3.41
C VAL A 190 -15.72 -8.81 -4.42
N LYS A 191 -15.66 -7.86 -5.36
CA LYS A 191 -16.69 -7.68 -6.38
C LYS A 191 -16.80 -8.84 -7.36
N ARG A 192 -15.73 -9.60 -7.55
CA ARG A 192 -15.76 -10.80 -8.40
C ARG A 192 -16.52 -11.96 -7.75
N LEU A 193 -16.44 -12.08 -6.41
CA LEU A 193 -17.04 -13.20 -5.66
C LEU A 193 -18.35 -12.82 -4.96
N ARG A 194 -18.44 -11.61 -4.46
CA ARG A 194 -19.57 -11.07 -3.71
C ARG A 194 -19.90 -9.66 -4.22
N PRO A 195 -20.53 -9.55 -5.40
CA PRO A 195 -20.85 -8.26 -6.02
C PRO A 195 -21.86 -7.41 -5.21
N ASP A 196 -22.62 -8.05 -4.32
CA ASP A 196 -23.56 -7.45 -3.38
C ASP A 196 -22.88 -6.56 -2.33
N ILE A 197 -21.65 -6.86 -1.94
CA ILE A 197 -20.92 -6.10 -0.91
C ILE A 197 -20.53 -4.72 -1.45
N LYS A 198 -20.87 -3.66 -0.74
CA LYS A 198 -20.45 -2.30 -1.07
C LYS A 198 -18.99 -2.10 -0.69
N ILE A 199 -18.19 -1.57 -1.61
CA ILE A 199 -16.82 -1.12 -1.32
C ILE A 199 -16.85 0.41 -1.27
N ILE A 200 -16.54 0.98 -0.11
CA ILE A 200 -16.67 2.40 0.16
C ILE A 200 -15.28 2.95 0.47
N GLY A 201 -14.82 3.85 -0.41
CA GLY A 201 -13.57 4.57 -0.20
C GLY A 201 -13.72 5.70 0.80
N VAL A 202 -12.71 5.90 1.61
CA VAL A 202 -12.66 6.97 2.62
C VAL A 202 -11.40 7.79 2.42
N GLU A 203 -11.58 9.09 2.20
CA GLU A 203 -10.51 10.08 2.05
C GLU A 203 -10.71 11.24 3.05
N PRO A 204 -9.63 11.91 3.48
CA PRO A 204 -9.74 13.18 4.16
C PRO A 204 -10.36 14.24 3.23
N VAL A 205 -11.15 15.17 3.78
CA VAL A 205 -11.81 16.23 2.99
C VAL A 205 -10.79 17.10 2.24
N ASP A 206 -9.63 17.32 2.84
CA ASP A 206 -8.53 18.13 2.33
C ASP A 206 -7.50 17.34 1.49
N ALA A 207 -7.80 16.05 1.20
CA ALA A 207 -6.98 15.18 0.35
C ALA A 207 -7.86 14.19 -0.44
N ASN A 208 -8.91 14.67 -1.10
CA ASN A 208 -9.97 13.88 -1.74
C ASN A 208 -9.79 13.73 -3.26
N ALA A 209 -8.57 13.51 -3.72
CA ALA A 209 -8.23 13.40 -5.14
C ALA A 209 -9.02 12.30 -5.87
N MET A 210 -9.23 11.15 -5.24
CA MET A 210 -9.97 10.05 -5.84
C MET A 210 -11.45 10.37 -5.99
N TYR A 211 -12.06 10.98 -4.98
CA TYR A 211 -13.44 11.44 -5.08
C TYR A 211 -13.63 12.42 -6.24
N GLN A 212 -12.77 13.44 -6.35
CA GLN A 212 -12.82 14.40 -7.45
C GLN A 212 -12.57 13.73 -8.80
N SER A 213 -11.65 12.80 -8.89
CA SER A 213 -11.35 12.05 -10.12
C SER A 213 -12.55 11.21 -10.58
N LEU A 214 -13.24 10.55 -9.66
CA LEU A 214 -14.45 9.78 -9.96
C LEU A 214 -15.61 10.68 -10.43
N GLN A 215 -15.74 11.88 -9.86
CA GLN A 215 -16.76 12.86 -10.32
C GLN A 215 -16.42 13.43 -11.70
N ALA A 216 -15.15 13.70 -11.97
CA ALA A 216 -14.70 14.27 -13.25
C ALA A 216 -14.61 13.22 -14.37
N GLY A 217 -14.55 11.92 -14.05
CA GLY A 217 -14.30 10.87 -15.03
C GLY A 217 -12.85 10.83 -15.55
N GLU A 218 -11.94 11.60 -14.94
CA GLU A 218 -10.53 11.66 -15.28
C GLU A 218 -9.68 11.88 -14.02
N ARG A 219 -8.37 11.69 -14.13
CA ARG A 219 -7.44 11.89 -13.01
C ARG A 219 -7.32 13.36 -12.63
N VAL A 220 -7.75 13.71 -11.43
CA VAL A 220 -7.57 15.04 -10.82
C VAL A 220 -6.35 15.03 -9.90
N ARG A 221 -5.48 16.05 -10.06
CA ARG A 221 -4.38 16.35 -9.12
C ARG A 221 -4.77 17.54 -8.27
N LEU A 222 -4.64 17.39 -6.95
CA LEU A 222 -4.91 18.50 -6.03
C LEU A 222 -3.75 19.49 -6.06
N SER A 223 -4.07 20.78 -6.11
CA SER A 223 -3.07 21.86 -6.03
C SER A 223 -2.51 22.05 -4.63
N GLN A 224 -3.27 21.65 -3.61
CA GLN A 224 -2.88 21.68 -2.21
C GLN A 224 -3.46 20.46 -1.50
N VAL A 225 -2.70 19.90 -0.58
CA VAL A 225 -3.10 18.75 0.26
C VAL A 225 -2.90 19.15 1.72
N GLY A 226 -3.87 18.81 2.57
CA GLY A 226 -3.85 19.17 3.98
C GLY A 226 -2.68 18.52 4.74
N LEU A 227 -2.12 19.25 5.69
CA LEU A 227 -0.96 18.82 6.50
C LEU A 227 -1.23 17.57 7.36
N ARG A 228 -2.50 17.19 7.57
CA ARG A 228 -2.90 16.07 8.44
C ARG A 228 -3.15 14.76 7.69
N SER A 229 -2.98 14.74 6.37
CA SER A 229 -3.24 13.57 5.53
C SER A 229 -1.99 12.72 5.30
N GLU A 230 -1.17 12.49 6.33
CA GLU A 230 0.01 11.60 6.22
C GLU A 230 -0.41 10.20 5.70
N GLY A 231 0.06 9.86 4.52
CA GLY A 231 -0.28 8.59 3.84
C GLY A 231 -1.37 8.68 2.77
N ALA A 232 -2.05 9.81 2.62
CA ALA A 232 -3.01 10.09 1.56
C ALA A 232 -2.47 11.08 0.50
N HIS A 233 -1.20 11.44 0.58
CA HIS A 233 -0.53 12.27 -0.43
C HIS A 233 -0.26 11.44 -1.69
N VAL A 234 -0.97 11.72 -2.76
CA VAL A 234 -0.72 11.17 -4.10
C VAL A 234 -0.97 12.22 -5.16
#